data_5901f8339009f537d302344aac7e28e9
#
_entry.id   5901f8339009f537d302344aac7e28e9
#
_cell.length_a   1.000
_cell.length_b   1.000
_cell.length_c   1.000
_cell.angle_alpha   90.00
_cell.angle_beta   90.00
_cell.angle_gamma   90.00
#
_symmetry.space_group_name_H-M   'P 1'
#
loop_
_entity.id
_entity.type
_entity.pdbx_description
1 polymer ?
#
loop_
_entity_poly.entity_id
_entity_poly.type
_entity_poly.pdbx_seq_one_letter_code
_entity_poly.pdbx_strand_id
1 'polypeptide(L)'
;MSERPPISPRSPRAALEPEQVPPPPRRSERARNPLVVVGNAVITIVLVLMIGAGGAYFYGKQKLEAPGPLQGDKVVIIPSRAGMTDIADILQKDGVIDNNRWAFIGAVFALKARSELKPGEYAFQKNASLRDVIGTMVDGKVVQHAVTIPEGLTSEQIVTRLSDNDLFSGTVREVPREGSLLPETYKFPRGTSREQVIARMQQTEKRVLAEIWERRNPDIPVKTPEQLVTLASIVEKETGRADERSRVAAVFVNRLRQRIKLQSDPTIIYGLVGGKGTLGRPIKRSEITQPSPYNTYVIEGLPPGPIANPGRASLEAAANPARTRDLFFVADGSGGHVFTETYDQHQKNVAKLRAMEKQIQNDTVEPADDPPPPPAAATAPADASPAATTPTPAKPAAPKKRVRGAVGRQGASQSETAPPVVQR
;
A
#
# COMPACT_ATOMS: atom_id res chain seq x y z
N MET A 1 91.78 -48.07 21.75
CA MET A 1 92.99 -47.77 20.90
C MET A 1 92.82 -48.49 19.60
N SER A 2 92.42 -47.81 18.53
CA SER A 2 92.22 -48.40 17.22
C SER A 2 93.48 -48.05 16.41
N GLU A 3 94.29 -49.01 16.19
CA GLU A 3 95.47 -48.88 15.35
C GLU A 3 95.04 -48.64 13.89
N ARG A 4 95.49 -47.55 13.30
CA ARG A 4 95.38 -47.30 11.87
C ARG A 4 96.38 -48.21 11.13
N PRO A 5 96.04 -48.92 10.07
CA PRO A 5 96.94 -49.71 9.29
C PRO A 5 97.92 -48.77 8.56
N PRO A 6 99.20 -49.20 8.35
CA PRO A 6 100.27 -48.36 7.78
C PRO A 6 99.89 -48.06 6.30
N ILE A 7 100.06 -46.76 5.96
CA ILE A 7 99.91 -46.27 4.58
C ILE A 7 101.09 -46.76 3.77
N SER A 8 100.86 -47.68 2.87
CA SER A 8 101.86 -48.06 1.86
C SER A 8 102.01 -46.94 0.84
N PRO A 9 103.19 -46.56 0.49
CA PRO A 9 103.41 -45.48 -0.50
C PRO A 9 102.87 -45.98 -1.85
N ARG A 10 101.88 -45.33 -2.36
CA ARG A 10 101.36 -45.58 -3.74
C ARG A 10 102.40 -45.14 -4.75
N SER A 11 102.66 -45.96 -5.78
CA SER A 11 103.51 -45.58 -6.89
C SER A 11 103.07 -44.24 -7.51
N PRO A 12 103.96 -43.44 -8.09
CA PRO A 12 103.60 -42.13 -8.70
C PRO A 12 102.51 -42.27 -9.79
N ARG A 13 102.37 -43.47 -10.34
CA ARG A 13 101.31 -43.76 -11.35
C ARG A 13 99.93 -43.97 -10.74
N ALA A 14 99.88 -44.48 -9.55
CA ALA A 14 98.58 -44.71 -8.85
C ALA A 14 98.06 -43.40 -8.24
N ALA A 15 98.83 -42.35 -8.13
CA ALA A 15 98.43 -41.03 -7.66
C ALA A 15 97.74 -40.19 -8.76
N LEU A 16 97.84 -40.65 -10.01
CA LEU A 16 97.22 -39.95 -11.16
C LEU A 16 95.96 -40.60 -11.64
N GLU A 17 95.52 -41.73 -11.06
CA GLU A 17 94.27 -42.31 -11.38
C GLU A 17 93.15 -41.52 -10.73
N PRO A 18 92.16 -41.01 -11.51
CA PRO A 18 90.99 -40.29 -10.94
C PRO A 18 90.23 -41.19 -9.95
N GLU A 19 90.04 -40.68 -8.76
CA GLU A 19 89.23 -41.36 -7.74
C GLU A 19 87.85 -41.70 -8.31
N GLN A 20 87.58 -42.99 -8.40
CA GLN A 20 86.26 -43.43 -8.94
C GLN A 20 85.19 -43.02 -7.97
N VAL A 21 84.39 -42.02 -8.35
CA VAL A 21 83.22 -41.60 -7.63
C VAL A 21 82.24 -42.82 -7.57
N PRO A 22 81.79 -43.22 -6.38
CA PRO A 22 80.87 -44.35 -6.29
C PRO A 22 79.64 -44.05 -7.14
N PRO A 23 79.14 -45.07 -7.88
CA PRO A 23 78.00 -44.86 -8.74
C PRO A 23 76.77 -44.38 -7.91
N PRO A 24 75.98 -43.46 -8.46
CA PRO A 24 74.78 -42.93 -7.76
C PRO A 24 73.89 -44.07 -7.31
N PRO A 25 73.28 -44.00 -6.14
CA PRO A 25 72.44 -45.07 -5.62
C PRO A 25 71.37 -45.46 -6.64
N ARG A 26 71.30 -46.75 -6.92
CA ARG A 26 70.29 -47.27 -7.85
C ARG A 26 68.92 -46.89 -7.37
N ARG A 27 68.09 -46.23 -8.22
CA ARG A 27 66.68 -45.92 -7.93
C ARG A 27 65.97 -47.18 -7.49
N SER A 28 65.29 -47.12 -6.35
CA SER A 28 64.52 -48.19 -5.73
C SER A 28 63.61 -48.89 -6.76
N GLU A 29 63.69 -50.22 -6.88
CA GLU A 29 62.79 -50.97 -7.76
C GLU A 29 61.30 -50.83 -7.40
N ARG A 30 61.02 -50.46 -6.14
CA ARG A 30 59.65 -50.10 -5.71
C ARG A 30 59.07 -48.89 -6.46
N ALA A 31 59.91 -47.98 -6.93
CA ALA A 31 59.44 -46.85 -7.73
C ALA A 31 59.07 -47.24 -9.18
N ARG A 32 59.35 -48.46 -9.60
CA ARG A 32 59.02 -48.99 -10.94
C ARG A 32 57.79 -49.90 -10.93
N ASN A 33 57.26 -50.24 -9.76
CA ASN A 33 56.03 -51.04 -9.68
C ASN A 33 54.86 -50.26 -10.25
N PRO A 34 54.20 -50.71 -11.33
CA PRO A 34 53.12 -49.97 -11.98
C PRO A 34 51.96 -49.69 -11.03
N LEU A 35 51.70 -50.54 -10.03
CA LEU A 35 50.66 -50.30 -9.00
C LEU A 35 51.03 -49.11 -8.09
N VAL A 36 52.30 -48.93 -7.74
CA VAL A 36 52.76 -47.79 -6.92
C VAL A 36 52.70 -46.50 -7.72
N VAL A 37 53.05 -46.53 -9.00
CA VAL A 37 52.98 -45.37 -9.90
C VAL A 37 51.50 -44.94 -10.10
N VAL A 38 50.63 -45.89 -10.40
CA VAL A 38 49.17 -45.62 -10.54
C VAL A 38 48.59 -45.15 -9.23
N GLY A 39 48.90 -45.79 -8.10
CA GLY A 39 48.43 -45.39 -6.78
C GLY A 39 48.85 -43.93 -6.44
N ASN A 40 50.11 -43.58 -6.68
CA ASN A 40 50.60 -42.20 -6.47
C ASN A 40 49.91 -41.18 -7.41
N ALA A 41 49.68 -41.55 -8.69
CA ALA A 41 48.99 -40.73 -9.64
C ALA A 41 47.55 -40.45 -9.18
N VAL A 42 46.82 -41.47 -8.73
CA VAL A 42 45.47 -41.31 -8.19
C VAL A 42 45.44 -40.44 -6.93
N ILE A 43 46.34 -40.68 -5.98
CA ILE A 43 46.44 -39.83 -4.77
C ILE A 43 46.74 -38.37 -5.14
N THR A 44 47.67 -38.15 -6.08
CA THR A 44 48.01 -36.80 -6.55
C THR A 44 46.77 -36.12 -7.19
N ILE A 45 46.06 -36.84 -8.07
CA ILE A 45 44.83 -36.31 -8.70
C ILE A 45 43.77 -35.95 -7.64
N VAL A 46 43.54 -36.85 -6.67
CA VAL A 46 42.60 -36.60 -5.58
C VAL A 46 43.02 -35.40 -4.74
N LEU A 47 44.30 -35.27 -4.45
CA LEU A 47 44.85 -34.12 -3.69
C LEU A 47 44.70 -32.81 -4.46
N VAL A 48 44.96 -32.80 -5.75
CA VAL A 48 44.77 -31.62 -6.62
C VAL A 48 43.28 -31.25 -6.71
N LEU A 49 42.41 -32.25 -6.84
CA LEU A 49 40.96 -32.04 -6.84
C LEU A 49 40.46 -31.47 -5.50
N MET A 50 40.95 -32.01 -4.37
CA MET A 50 40.61 -31.48 -3.03
C MET A 50 41.09 -30.04 -2.83
N ILE A 51 42.37 -29.72 -3.22
CA ILE A 51 42.89 -28.38 -3.16
C ILE A 51 42.09 -27.43 -4.07
N GLY A 52 41.77 -27.86 -5.31
CA GLY A 52 40.95 -27.10 -6.25
C GLY A 52 39.54 -26.87 -5.71
N ALA A 53 38.90 -27.92 -5.17
CA ALA A 53 37.59 -27.79 -4.54
C ALA A 53 37.59 -26.87 -3.30
N GLY A 54 38.62 -27.03 -2.44
CA GLY A 54 38.80 -26.14 -1.28
C GLY A 54 39.00 -24.68 -1.67
N GLY A 55 39.86 -24.44 -2.68
CA GLY A 55 40.10 -23.09 -3.24
C GLY A 55 38.85 -22.51 -3.88
N ALA A 56 38.10 -23.30 -4.65
CA ALA A 56 36.83 -22.87 -5.26
C ALA A 56 35.77 -22.57 -4.19
N TYR A 57 35.67 -23.39 -3.15
CA TYR A 57 34.79 -23.14 -2.01
C TYR A 57 35.14 -21.83 -1.28
N PHE A 58 36.40 -21.63 -0.96
CA PHE A 58 36.86 -20.41 -0.28
C PHE A 58 36.64 -19.16 -1.14
N TYR A 59 36.99 -19.22 -2.42
CA TYR A 59 36.73 -18.14 -3.37
C TYR A 59 35.24 -17.85 -3.54
N GLY A 60 34.40 -18.89 -3.67
CA GLY A 60 32.95 -18.76 -3.75
C GLY A 60 32.35 -18.11 -2.50
N LYS A 61 32.79 -18.54 -1.30
CA LYS A 61 32.37 -17.93 -0.03
C LYS A 61 32.77 -16.45 0.05
N GLN A 62 34.00 -16.11 -0.31
CA GLN A 62 34.48 -14.73 -0.32
C GLN A 62 33.66 -13.86 -1.28
N LYS A 63 33.37 -14.35 -2.49
CA LYS A 63 32.50 -13.64 -3.46
C LYS A 63 31.06 -13.47 -2.99
N LEU A 64 30.53 -14.45 -2.27
CA LEU A 64 29.19 -14.41 -1.72
C LEU A 64 29.03 -13.36 -0.62
N GLU A 65 30.10 -13.14 0.19
CA GLU A 65 30.13 -12.23 1.32
C GLU A 65 30.77 -10.87 0.97
N ALA A 66 31.36 -10.74 -0.21
CA ALA A 66 31.96 -9.49 -0.66
C ALA A 66 30.90 -8.38 -0.77
N PRO A 67 31.25 -7.11 -0.41
CA PRO A 67 30.39 -5.97 -0.63
C PRO A 67 29.94 -5.88 -2.10
N GLY A 68 28.65 -5.66 -2.31
CA GLY A 68 28.05 -5.49 -3.64
C GLY A 68 28.31 -4.11 -4.25
N PRO A 69 27.93 -3.91 -5.52
CA PRO A 69 28.23 -2.70 -6.29
C PRO A 69 27.34 -1.49 -5.91
N LEU A 70 26.28 -1.66 -5.09
CA LEU A 70 25.36 -0.58 -4.75
C LEU A 70 26.06 0.57 -4.02
N GLN A 71 25.98 1.78 -4.58
CA GLN A 71 26.54 2.99 -3.97
C GLN A 71 25.61 3.66 -2.94
N GLY A 72 24.33 3.28 -2.92
CA GLY A 72 23.27 3.77 -2.02
C GLY A 72 22.14 2.77 -1.92
N ASP A 73 21.23 2.99 -1.00
CA ASP A 73 20.02 2.16 -0.85
C ASP A 73 19.18 2.25 -2.11
N LYS A 74 18.68 1.11 -2.56
CA LYS A 74 17.88 1.03 -3.78
C LYS A 74 16.68 0.10 -3.61
N VAL A 75 15.53 0.54 -4.11
CA VAL A 75 14.31 -0.26 -4.17
C VAL A 75 14.19 -0.89 -5.55
N VAL A 76 13.97 -2.21 -5.59
CA VAL A 76 13.84 -3.00 -6.82
C VAL A 76 12.57 -3.85 -6.76
N ILE A 77 11.83 -3.90 -7.86
CA ILE A 77 10.59 -4.66 -7.98
C ILE A 77 10.87 -5.97 -8.72
N ILE A 78 10.60 -7.10 -8.06
CA ILE A 78 10.68 -8.45 -8.63
C ILE A 78 9.26 -8.94 -8.96
N PRO A 79 8.90 -9.08 -10.25
CA PRO A 79 7.57 -9.51 -10.67
C PRO A 79 7.21 -10.92 -10.20
N SER A 80 5.93 -11.18 -9.94
CA SER A 80 5.44 -12.49 -9.45
C SER A 80 5.67 -13.67 -10.37
N ARG A 81 5.99 -13.44 -11.66
CA ARG A 81 6.25 -14.49 -12.66
C ARG A 81 7.69 -14.51 -13.14
N ALA A 82 8.59 -13.73 -12.52
CA ALA A 82 10.00 -13.70 -12.88
C ALA A 82 10.66 -15.04 -12.54
N GLY A 83 11.29 -15.66 -13.54
CA GLY A 83 12.17 -16.79 -13.34
C GLY A 83 13.49 -16.37 -12.71
N MET A 84 14.31 -17.33 -12.27
CA MET A 84 15.59 -17.04 -11.64
C MET A 84 16.52 -16.21 -12.55
N THR A 85 16.50 -16.47 -13.86
CA THR A 85 17.28 -15.70 -14.84
C THR A 85 16.78 -14.27 -14.94
N ASP A 86 15.45 -14.08 -14.97
CA ASP A 86 14.84 -12.75 -15.04
C ASP A 86 15.13 -11.94 -13.78
N ILE A 87 15.11 -12.59 -12.62
CA ILE A 87 15.50 -11.97 -11.34
C ILE A 87 16.96 -11.50 -11.40
N ALA A 88 17.88 -12.36 -11.89
CA ALA A 88 19.27 -11.98 -12.02
C ALA A 88 19.47 -10.81 -12.98
N ASP A 89 18.78 -10.79 -14.12
CA ASP A 89 18.84 -9.73 -15.11
C ASP A 89 18.29 -8.38 -14.54
N ILE A 90 17.18 -8.44 -13.77
CA ILE A 90 16.63 -7.27 -13.08
C ILE A 90 17.63 -6.73 -12.06
N LEU A 91 18.17 -7.57 -11.18
CA LEU A 91 19.12 -7.18 -10.16
C LEU A 91 20.41 -6.60 -10.77
N GLN A 92 20.88 -7.18 -11.88
CA GLN A 92 22.05 -6.69 -12.62
C GLN A 92 21.76 -5.32 -13.26
N LYS A 93 20.63 -5.18 -13.98
CA LYS A 93 20.20 -3.94 -14.61
C LYS A 93 20.07 -2.79 -13.59
N ASP A 94 19.56 -3.12 -12.42
CA ASP A 94 19.41 -2.16 -11.32
C ASP A 94 20.69 -1.92 -10.51
N GLY A 95 21.79 -2.61 -10.85
CA GLY A 95 23.10 -2.44 -10.22
C GLY A 95 23.16 -2.99 -8.78
N VAL A 96 22.23 -3.88 -8.42
CA VAL A 96 22.22 -4.56 -7.10
C VAL A 96 23.30 -5.63 -7.05
N ILE A 97 23.55 -6.29 -8.17
CA ILE A 97 24.61 -7.28 -8.33
C ILE A 97 25.59 -6.85 -9.43
N ASP A 98 26.80 -7.37 -9.37
CA ASP A 98 27.81 -7.15 -10.41
C ASP A 98 27.33 -7.63 -11.80
N ASN A 99 28.03 -7.19 -12.85
CA ASN A 99 27.76 -7.57 -14.25
C ASN A 99 27.91 -9.09 -14.55
N ASN A 100 27.72 -9.94 -13.54
CA ASN A 100 27.81 -11.38 -13.66
C ASN A 100 26.59 -12.06 -13.06
N ARG A 101 25.52 -12.17 -13.85
CA ARG A 101 24.28 -12.88 -13.47
C ARG A 101 24.53 -14.34 -13.05
N TRP A 102 25.57 -14.98 -13.60
CA TRP A 102 25.89 -16.37 -13.28
C TRP A 102 26.41 -16.51 -11.84
N ALA A 103 27.07 -15.49 -11.30
CA ALA A 103 27.47 -15.46 -9.89
C ALA A 103 26.24 -15.50 -8.96
N PHE A 104 25.20 -14.74 -9.26
CA PHE A 104 23.93 -14.78 -8.53
C PHE A 104 23.26 -16.14 -8.65
N ILE A 105 23.15 -16.68 -9.86
CA ILE A 105 22.54 -18.00 -10.10
C ILE A 105 23.29 -19.09 -9.35
N GLY A 106 24.62 -19.09 -9.42
CA GLY A 106 25.47 -20.04 -8.68
C GLY A 106 25.32 -19.89 -7.16
N ALA A 107 25.23 -18.67 -6.65
CA ALA A 107 25.00 -18.38 -5.24
C ALA A 107 23.62 -18.92 -4.76
N VAL A 108 22.56 -18.73 -5.54
CA VAL A 108 21.22 -19.26 -5.25
C VAL A 108 21.24 -20.79 -5.16
N PHE A 109 21.97 -21.47 -6.07
CA PHE A 109 22.14 -22.93 -6.01
C PHE A 109 22.95 -23.36 -4.79
N ALA A 110 24.07 -22.69 -4.50
CA ALA A 110 24.93 -22.98 -3.37
C ALA A 110 24.20 -22.83 -2.03
N LEU A 111 23.32 -21.85 -1.91
CA LEU A 111 22.46 -21.59 -0.74
C LEU A 111 21.19 -22.43 -0.71
N LYS A 112 20.93 -23.27 -1.76
CA LYS A 112 19.70 -24.06 -1.93
C LYS A 112 18.41 -23.19 -1.92
N ALA A 113 18.51 -21.92 -2.27
CA ALA A 113 17.45 -20.93 -2.17
C ALA A 113 16.54 -20.86 -3.41
N ARG A 114 16.70 -21.74 -4.41
CA ARG A 114 16.02 -21.67 -5.71
C ARG A 114 14.49 -21.58 -5.62
N SER A 115 13.89 -22.38 -4.75
CA SER A 115 12.44 -22.43 -4.53
C SER A 115 11.93 -21.47 -3.48
N GLU A 116 12.81 -20.74 -2.81
CA GLU A 116 12.49 -19.88 -1.67
C GLU A 116 12.51 -18.38 -2.02
N LEU A 117 13.00 -18.03 -3.21
CA LEU A 117 12.97 -16.65 -3.68
C LEU A 117 11.53 -16.19 -3.86
N LYS A 118 11.14 -15.13 -3.13
CA LYS A 118 9.80 -14.56 -3.18
C LYS A 118 9.76 -13.35 -4.10
N PRO A 119 8.70 -13.18 -4.92
CA PRO A 119 8.48 -11.94 -5.66
C PRO A 119 8.09 -10.81 -4.69
N GLY A 120 8.30 -9.55 -5.11
CA GLY A 120 7.93 -8.39 -4.31
C GLY A 120 8.83 -7.18 -4.58
N GLU A 121 8.61 -6.14 -3.83
CA GLU A 121 9.41 -4.92 -3.85
C GLU A 121 10.40 -4.97 -2.68
N TYR A 122 11.70 -4.90 -2.98
CA TYR A 122 12.77 -5.05 -2.01
C TYR A 122 13.62 -3.79 -1.90
N ALA A 123 13.94 -3.38 -0.70
CA ALA A 123 14.92 -2.33 -0.43
C ALA A 123 16.27 -3.00 -0.11
N PHE A 124 17.23 -2.88 -1.01
CA PHE A 124 18.61 -3.32 -0.80
C PHE A 124 19.46 -2.16 -0.29
N GLN A 125 20.25 -2.43 0.74
CA GLN A 125 21.12 -1.44 1.34
C GLN A 125 22.37 -1.23 0.50
N LYS A 126 23.02 -0.09 0.69
CA LYS A 126 24.34 0.20 0.14
C LYS A 126 25.31 -0.97 0.43
N ASN A 127 26.09 -1.37 -0.58
CA ASN A 127 27.07 -2.45 -0.49
C ASN A 127 26.50 -3.83 -0.08
N ALA A 128 25.18 -4.07 -0.22
CA ALA A 128 24.58 -5.37 0.07
C ALA A 128 25.32 -6.48 -0.68
N SER A 129 25.78 -7.51 0.04
CA SER A 129 26.45 -8.68 -0.55
C SER A 129 25.43 -9.58 -1.28
N LEU A 130 25.92 -10.49 -2.13
CA LEU A 130 25.06 -11.49 -2.77
C LEU A 130 24.27 -12.33 -1.74
N ARG A 131 24.89 -12.63 -0.61
CA ARG A 131 24.22 -13.32 0.52
C ARG A 131 23.08 -12.49 1.08
N ASP A 132 23.29 -11.19 1.31
CA ASP A 132 22.27 -10.30 1.86
C ASP A 132 21.10 -10.13 0.89
N VAL A 133 21.39 -9.97 -0.41
CA VAL A 133 20.39 -9.87 -1.46
C VAL A 133 19.51 -11.14 -1.50
N ILE A 134 20.13 -12.32 -1.57
CA ILE A 134 19.41 -13.60 -1.61
C ILE A 134 18.66 -13.81 -0.29
N GLY A 135 19.28 -13.56 0.85
CA GLY A 135 18.66 -13.70 2.17
C GLY A 135 17.42 -12.81 2.32
N THR A 136 17.51 -11.53 1.90
CA THR A 136 16.38 -10.59 1.92
C THR A 136 15.19 -11.10 1.11
N MET A 137 15.46 -11.71 -0.07
CA MET A 137 14.42 -12.27 -0.94
C MET A 137 13.82 -13.57 -0.39
N VAL A 138 14.63 -14.45 0.22
CA VAL A 138 14.20 -15.69 0.87
C VAL A 138 13.35 -15.38 2.10
N ASP A 139 13.80 -14.47 2.94
CA ASP A 139 13.04 -14.01 4.11
C ASP A 139 11.72 -13.35 3.70
N GLY A 140 11.64 -12.80 2.49
CA GLY A 140 10.48 -12.06 2.01
C GLY A 140 10.32 -10.70 2.71
N LYS A 141 11.44 -10.05 3.03
CA LYS A 141 11.46 -8.70 3.64
C LYS A 141 11.10 -7.63 2.60
N VAL A 142 9.87 -7.72 2.09
CA VAL A 142 9.34 -6.77 1.10
C VAL A 142 9.00 -5.42 1.72
N VAL A 143 9.13 -4.37 0.93
CA VAL A 143 8.74 -3.01 1.31
C VAL A 143 7.25 -2.97 1.65
N GLN A 144 6.93 -2.34 2.78
CA GLN A 144 5.56 -2.17 3.25
C GLN A 144 5.11 -0.72 3.00
N HIS A 145 4.06 -0.56 2.21
CA HIS A 145 3.46 0.75 1.94
C HIS A 145 2.31 1.00 2.91
N ALA A 146 2.34 2.15 3.57
CA ALA A 146 1.24 2.59 4.43
C ALA A 146 0.11 3.19 3.57
N VAL A 147 -1.08 2.63 3.68
CA VAL A 147 -2.29 3.08 2.99
C VAL A 147 -3.32 3.47 4.02
N THR A 148 -3.70 4.74 4.04
CA THR A 148 -4.72 5.29 4.96
C THR A 148 -6.08 5.33 4.28
N ILE A 149 -7.05 4.70 4.91
CA ILE A 149 -8.46 4.77 4.55
C ILE A 149 -9.13 5.75 5.52
N PRO A 150 -9.63 6.90 5.04
CA PRO A 150 -10.31 7.88 5.87
C PRO A 150 -11.58 7.33 6.54
N GLU A 151 -11.84 7.77 7.76
CA GLU A 151 -13.07 7.48 8.49
C GLU A 151 -14.30 8.12 7.81
N GLY A 152 -15.47 7.55 8.01
CA GLY A 152 -16.74 8.08 7.49
C GLY A 152 -16.99 7.90 5.99
N LEU A 153 -16.13 7.15 5.29
CA LEU A 153 -16.39 6.74 3.90
C LEU A 153 -17.39 5.60 3.86
N THR A 154 -18.21 5.57 2.83
CA THR A 154 -19.07 4.42 2.53
C THR A 154 -18.24 3.28 1.95
N SER A 155 -18.75 2.06 2.00
CA SER A 155 -18.07 0.88 1.44
C SER A 155 -17.80 1.04 -0.07
N GLU A 156 -18.70 1.66 -0.83
CA GLU A 156 -18.53 1.94 -2.25
C GLU A 156 -17.40 2.95 -2.50
N GLN A 157 -17.32 4.02 -1.69
CA GLN A 157 -16.23 4.99 -1.75
C GLN A 157 -14.86 4.37 -1.42
N ILE A 158 -14.83 3.46 -0.44
CA ILE A 158 -13.62 2.71 -0.09
C ILE A 158 -13.18 1.82 -1.26
N VAL A 159 -14.12 1.07 -1.87
CA VAL A 159 -13.83 0.22 -3.03
C VAL A 159 -13.30 1.06 -4.20
N THR A 160 -13.92 2.19 -4.51
CA THR A 160 -13.44 3.13 -5.54
C THR A 160 -12.01 3.57 -5.25
N ARG A 161 -11.75 4.03 -4.02
CA ARG A 161 -10.40 4.48 -3.61
C ARG A 161 -9.36 3.36 -3.71
N LEU A 162 -9.71 2.13 -3.37
CA LEU A 162 -8.82 0.97 -3.56
C LEU A 162 -8.62 0.64 -5.03
N SER A 163 -9.63 0.85 -5.88
CA SER A 163 -9.55 0.62 -7.34
C SER A 163 -8.61 1.59 -8.03
N ASP A 164 -8.59 2.85 -7.59
CA ASP A 164 -7.74 3.91 -8.11
C ASP A 164 -6.28 3.82 -7.64
N ASN A 165 -5.96 2.89 -6.74
CA ASN A 165 -4.62 2.75 -6.18
C ASN A 165 -3.83 1.66 -6.90
N ASP A 166 -2.76 2.05 -7.61
CA ASP A 166 -1.86 1.16 -8.36
C ASP A 166 -0.98 0.24 -7.50
N LEU A 167 -0.96 0.45 -6.18
CA LEU A 167 -0.28 -0.44 -5.25
C LEU A 167 -0.91 -1.83 -5.24
N PHE A 168 -2.24 -1.90 -5.47
CA PHE A 168 -3.04 -3.11 -5.34
C PHE A 168 -3.33 -3.76 -6.69
N SER A 169 -3.52 -5.08 -6.67
CA SER A 169 -3.84 -5.89 -7.85
C SER A 169 -5.26 -6.44 -7.82
N GLY A 170 -5.73 -6.94 -8.96
CA GLY A 170 -7.05 -7.55 -9.10
C GLY A 170 -8.20 -6.54 -9.03
N THR A 171 -9.43 -7.06 -9.01
CA THR A 171 -10.66 -6.27 -8.92
C THR A 171 -11.47 -6.71 -7.69
N VAL A 172 -12.30 -5.81 -7.18
CA VAL A 172 -13.28 -6.14 -6.14
C VAL A 172 -14.55 -6.65 -6.83
N ARG A 173 -14.99 -7.86 -6.50
CA ARG A 173 -16.16 -8.50 -7.13
C ARG A 173 -17.46 -7.99 -6.57
N GLU A 174 -17.51 -7.75 -5.26
CA GLU A 174 -18.69 -7.32 -4.55
C GLU A 174 -18.35 -6.23 -3.55
N VAL A 175 -19.17 -5.18 -3.50
CA VAL A 175 -19.01 -4.11 -2.51
C VAL A 175 -19.34 -4.68 -1.13
N PRO A 176 -18.45 -4.57 -0.15
CA PRO A 176 -18.70 -5.05 1.21
C PRO A 176 -19.91 -4.36 1.84
N ARG A 177 -20.57 -5.05 2.79
CA ARG A 177 -21.69 -4.47 3.55
C ARG A 177 -21.23 -3.17 4.22
N GLU A 178 -22.12 -2.18 4.24
CA GLU A 178 -21.87 -0.92 4.92
C GLU A 178 -21.57 -1.14 6.41
N GLY A 179 -20.58 -0.40 6.94
CA GLY A 179 -20.13 -0.52 8.31
C GLY A 179 -19.27 -1.76 8.62
N SER A 180 -18.93 -2.58 7.60
CA SER A 180 -18.14 -3.81 7.81
C SER A 180 -16.64 -3.63 7.65
N LEU A 181 -16.17 -2.44 7.30
CA LEU A 181 -14.77 -2.12 7.08
C LEU A 181 -14.28 -1.17 8.16
N LEU A 182 -13.15 -1.47 8.80
CA LEU A 182 -12.56 -0.49 9.72
C LEU A 182 -11.65 0.47 8.92
N PRO A 183 -11.94 1.77 8.89
CA PRO A 183 -11.05 2.77 8.34
C PRO A 183 -9.84 2.94 9.28
N GLU A 184 -8.65 2.73 8.74
CA GLU A 184 -7.39 2.82 9.49
C GLU A 184 -6.21 2.92 8.51
N THR A 185 -5.01 3.12 9.03
CA THR A 185 -3.78 3.02 8.24
C THR A 185 -3.27 1.59 8.26
N TYR A 186 -3.25 0.96 7.10
CA TYR A 186 -2.79 -0.41 6.90
C TYR A 186 -1.45 -0.42 6.17
N LYS A 187 -0.64 -1.45 6.45
CA LYS A 187 0.61 -1.69 5.73
C LYS A 187 0.44 -2.91 4.82
N PHE A 188 0.73 -2.73 3.54
CA PHE A 188 0.65 -3.77 2.52
C PHE A 188 1.88 -3.76 1.61
N PRO A 189 2.35 -4.93 1.17
CA PRO A 189 3.32 -5.02 0.09
C PRO A 189 2.65 -4.65 -1.26
N ARG A 190 3.45 -4.15 -2.20
CA ARG A 190 2.99 -3.94 -3.58
C ARG A 190 2.47 -5.25 -4.20
N GLY A 191 1.38 -5.14 -4.96
CA GLY A 191 0.74 -6.28 -5.61
C GLY A 191 -0.24 -7.07 -4.74
N THR A 192 -0.46 -6.68 -3.48
CA THR A 192 -1.53 -7.24 -2.63
C THR A 192 -2.88 -7.12 -3.36
N SER A 193 -3.69 -8.17 -3.36
CA SER A 193 -5.00 -8.10 -4.01
C SER A 193 -5.96 -7.21 -3.23
N ARG A 194 -6.83 -6.47 -3.94
CA ARG A 194 -7.86 -5.62 -3.33
C ARG A 194 -8.80 -6.41 -2.42
N GLU A 195 -9.10 -7.66 -2.79
CA GLU A 195 -9.91 -8.56 -1.96
C GLU A 195 -9.21 -8.89 -0.63
N GLN A 196 -7.86 -9.09 -0.62
CA GLN A 196 -7.11 -9.30 0.61
C GLN A 196 -7.09 -8.05 1.50
N VAL A 197 -7.02 -6.86 0.90
CA VAL A 197 -7.12 -5.58 1.64
C VAL A 197 -8.49 -5.50 2.34
N ILE A 198 -9.57 -5.72 1.60
CA ILE A 198 -10.94 -5.71 2.13
C ILE A 198 -11.10 -6.76 3.23
N ALA A 199 -10.66 -7.99 3.00
CA ALA A 199 -10.74 -9.06 4.00
C ALA A 199 -10.02 -8.68 5.31
N ARG A 200 -8.85 -8.03 5.20
CA ARG A 200 -8.13 -7.55 6.39
C ARG A 200 -8.87 -6.42 7.11
N MET A 201 -9.47 -5.48 6.37
CA MET A 201 -10.28 -4.42 6.95
C MET A 201 -11.51 -4.98 7.69
N GLN A 202 -12.19 -5.98 7.09
CA GLN A 202 -13.32 -6.68 7.71
C GLN A 202 -12.92 -7.46 8.97
N GLN A 203 -11.79 -8.17 8.91
CA GLN A 203 -11.28 -8.90 10.07
C GLN A 203 -10.92 -7.95 11.21
N THR A 204 -10.33 -6.80 10.88
CA THR A 204 -9.95 -5.78 11.88
C THR A 204 -11.21 -5.16 12.49
N GLU A 205 -12.23 -4.85 11.68
CA GLU A 205 -13.52 -4.34 12.15
C GLU A 205 -14.16 -5.30 13.14
N LYS A 206 -14.32 -6.57 12.77
CA LYS A 206 -14.93 -7.60 13.63
C LYS A 206 -14.21 -7.72 14.98
N ARG A 207 -12.88 -7.70 14.98
CA ARG A 207 -12.08 -7.78 16.21
C ARG A 207 -12.28 -6.55 17.08
N VAL A 208 -12.20 -5.36 16.48
CA VAL A 208 -12.34 -4.09 17.20
C VAL A 208 -13.76 -3.91 17.74
N LEU A 209 -14.77 -4.25 16.93
CA LEU A 209 -16.16 -4.21 17.35
C LEU A 209 -16.44 -5.14 18.53
N ALA A 210 -15.95 -6.38 18.49
CA ALA A 210 -16.10 -7.32 19.60
C ALA A 210 -15.45 -6.79 20.90
N GLU A 211 -14.22 -6.26 20.79
CA GLU A 211 -13.49 -5.67 21.92
C GLU A 211 -14.27 -4.49 22.55
N ILE A 212 -14.80 -3.58 21.71
CA ILE A 212 -15.57 -2.42 22.17
C ILE A 212 -16.93 -2.84 22.75
N TRP A 213 -17.58 -3.81 22.10
CA TRP A 213 -18.88 -4.32 22.56
C TRP A 213 -18.82 -4.93 23.96
N GLU A 214 -17.77 -5.67 24.27
CA GLU A 214 -17.55 -6.24 25.61
C GLU A 214 -17.39 -5.17 26.70
N ARG A 215 -16.77 -4.03 26.35
CA ARG A 215 -16.49 -2.93 27.29
C ARG A 215 -17.50 -1.79 27.24
N ARG A 216 -18.61 -1.98 26.49
CA ARG A 216 -19.63 -0.95 26.37
C ARG A 216 -20.32 -0.64 27.68
N ASN A 217 -20.83 0.57 27.81
CA ASN A 217 -21.78 0.90 28.87
C ASN A 217 -23.05 0.05 28.70
N PRO A 218 -23.44 -0.78 29.71
CA PRO A 218 -24.61 -1.65 29.62
C PRO A 218 -25.91 -0.89 29.44
N ASP A 219 -25.97 0.38 29.85
CA ASP A 219 -27.18 1.20 29.82
C ASP A 219 -27.50 1.84 28.46
N ILE A 220 -26.65 1.64 27.42
CA ILE A 220 -26.97 2.20 26.10
C ILE A 220 -28.16 1.49 25.46
N PRO A 221 -29.03 2.23 24.72
CA PRO A 221 -30.26 1.67 24.15
C PRO A 221 -30.04 0.86 22.86
N VAL A 222 -28.82 0.42 22.58
CA VAL A 222 -28.46 -0.48 21.49
C VAL A 222 -28.27 -1.90 22.00
N LYS A 223 -28.85 -2.89 21.30
CA LYS A 223 -28.93 -4.26 21.77
C LYS A 223 -28.00 -5.23 21.05
N THR A 224 -27.45 -4.86 19.92
CA THR A 224 -26.56 -5.70 19.12
C THR A 224 -25.33 -4.92 18.66
N PRO A 225 -24.22 -5.61 18.37
CA PRO A 225 -23.03 -4.96 17.80
C PRO A 225 -23.32 -4.18 16.51
N GLU A 226 -24.21 -4.69 15.65
CA GLU A 226 -24.61 -4.04 14.38
C GLU A 226 -25.35 -2.72 14.64
N GLN A 227 -26.18 -2.67 15.67
CA GLN A 227 -26.83 -1.42 16.09
C GLN A 227 -25.81 -0.42 16.62
N LEU A 228 -24.75 -0.90 17.30
CA LEU A 228 -23.65 -0.03 17.74
C LEU A 228 -22.91 0.57 16.53
N VAL A 229 -22.59 -0.23 15.51
CA VAL A 229 -21.98 0.26 14.26
C VAL A 229 -22.90 1.28 13.57
N THR A 230 -24.21 1.02 13.56
CA THR A 230 -25.20 1.94 12.98
C THR A 230 -25.19 3.28 13.70
N LEU A 231 -25.23 3.29 15.03
CA LEU A 231 -25.13 4.51 15.83
C LEU A 231 -23.78 5.23 15.62
N ALA A 232 -22.69 4.49 15.65
CA ALA A 232 -21.35 5.01 15.44
C ALA A 232 -21.18 5.66 14.07
N SER A 233 -21.80 5.10 13.02
CA SER A 233 -21.76 5.67 11.66
C SER A 233 -22.48 7.02 11.57
N ILE A 234 -23.53 7.21 12.36
CA ILE A 234 -24.22 8.52 12.47
C ILE A 234 -23.32 9.51 13.20
N VAL A 235 -22.76 9.12 14.36
CA VAL A 235 -21.83 9.96 15.13
C VAL A 235 -20.63 10.38 14.28
N GLU A 236 -20.06 9.45 13.50
CA GLU A 236 -18.94 9.72 12.58
C GLU A 236 -19.25 10.79 11.56
N LYS A 237 -20.48 10.81 11.06
CA LYS A 237 -20.91 11.79 10.03
C LYS A 237 -21.34 13.14 10.59
N GLU A 238 -21.58 13.24 11.90
CA GLU A 238 -22.02 14.49 12.54
C GLU A 238 -20.86 15.34 13.04
N THR A 239 -19.75 14.74 13.47
CA THR A 239 -18.62 15.52 13.99
C THR A 239 -17.27 14.93 13.59
N GLY A 240 -16.40 15.80 13.08
CA GLY A 240 -14.97 15.53 12.92
C GLY A 240 -14.15 15.80 14.19
N ARG A 241 -14.75 16.44 15.21
CA ARG A 241 -14.04 16.83 16.44
C ARG A 241 -13.98 15.67 17.42
N ALA A 242 -12.77 15.29 17.79
CA ALA A 242 -12.53 14.18 18.71
C ALA A 242 -13.05 14.45 20.13
N ASP A 243 -12.96 15.70 20.58
CA ASP A 243 -13.38 16.15 21.91
C ASP A 243 -14.91 16.18 22.09
N GLU A 244 -15.67 16.35 21.01
CA GLU A 244 -17.13 16.38 21.02
C GLU A 244 -17.80 15.05 20.75
N ARG A 245 -17.08 14.10 20.17
CA ARG A 245 -17.63 12.84 19.65
C ARG A 245 -18.44 12.06 20.68
N SER A 246 -17.96 11.93 21.91
CA SER A 246 -18.69 11.26 23.00
C SER A 246 -19.95 12.02 23.45
N ARG A 247 -19.96 13.35 23.31
CA ARG A 247 -21.11 14.18 23.65
C ARG A 247 -22.17 14.14 22.53
N VAL A 248 -21.76 14.16 21.27
CA VAL A 248 -22.67 13.90 20.12
C VAL A 248 -23.31 12.53 20.24
N ALA A 249 -22.54 11.51 20.58
CA ALA A 249 -23.07 10.16 20.85
C ALA A 249 -24.08 10.17 22.00
N ALA A 250 -23.84 10.94 23.06
CA ALA A 250 -24.76 11.08 24.19
C ALA A 250 -26.11 11.68 23.77
N VAL A 251 -26.12 12.69 22.89
CA VAL A 251 -27.38 13.26 22.36
C VAL A 251 -28.22 12.19 21.67
N PHE A 252 -27.62 11.40 20.76
CA PHE A 252 -28.33 10.34 20.06
C PHE A 252 -28.81 9.23 21.02
N VAL A 253 -27.99 8.82 21.98
CA VAL A 253 -28.38 7.86 23.01
C VAL A 253 -29.53 8.38 23.87
N ASN A 254 -29.53 9.65 24.26
CA ASN A 254 -30.61 10.27 25.03
C ASN A 254 -31.89 10.37 24.22
N ARG A 255 -31.82 10.74 22.93
CA ARG A 255 -32.98 10.73 22.02
C ARG A 255 -33.56 9.33 21.86
N LEU A 256 -32.72 8.32 21.64
CA LEU A 256 -33.20 6.91 21.55
C LEU A 256 -33.92 6.46 22.82
N ARG A 257 -33.44 6.79 24.02
CA ARG A 257 -34.07 6.48 25.31
C ARG A 257 -35.46 7.14 25.44
N GLN A 258 -35.57 8.38 24.94
CA GLN A 258 -36.83 9.15 25.02
C GLN A 258 -37.73 8.95 23.81
N ARG A 259 -37.38 8.04 22.87
CA ARG A 259 -38.12 7.82 21.60
C ARG A 259 -38.24 9.09 20.75
N ILE A 260 -37.28 10.02 20.88
CA ILE A 260 -37.17 11.19 20.03
C ILE A 260 -36.47 10.78 18.73
N LYS A 261 -36.97 11.24 17.58
CA LYS A 261 -36.37 11.01 16.27
C LYS A 261 -34.94 11.57 16.25
N LEU A 262 -34.00 10.83 15.59
CA LEU A 262 -32.58 11.23 15.60
C LEU A 262 -32.33 12.50 14.78
N GLN A 263 -33.05 12.70 13.68
CA GLN A 263 -33.00 13.90 12.84
C GLN A 263 -31.60 14.28 12.39
N SER A 264 -30.90 13.29 11.81
CA SER A 264 -29.54 13.43 11.29
C SER A 264 -29.58 13.56 9.77
N ASP A 265 -29.10 14.66 9.22
CA ASP A 265 -29.07 14.95 7.79
C ASP A 265 -28.28 13.91 6.98
N PRO A 266 -27.11 13.42 7.44
CA PRO A 266 -26.38 12.35 6.76
C PRO A 266 -27.21 11.10 6.47
N THR A 267 -28.19 10.79 7.29
CA THR A 267 -29.06 9.62 7.08
C THR A 267 -30.01 9.83 5.90
N ILE A 268 -30.49 11.07 5.68
CA ILE A 268 -31.27 11.42 4.48
C ILE A 268 -30.39 11.28 3.24
N ILE A 269 -29.19 11.86 3.28
CA ILE A 269 -28.24 11.81 2.17
C ILE A 269 -27.96 10.35 1.78
N TYR A 270 -27.63 9.49 2.75
CA TYR A 270 -27.38 8.08 2.49
C TYR A 270 -28.61 7.38 1.89
N GLY A 271 -29.79 7.66 2.40
CA GLY A 271 -31.05 7.11 1.88
C GLY A 271 -31.33 7.51 0.42
N LEU A 272 -30.89 8.70 -0.01
CA LEU A 272 -31.08 9.21 -1.37
C LEU A 272 -30.04 8.67 -2.36
N VAL A 273 -28.75 8.59 -1.95
CA VAL A 273 -27.65 8.23 -2.87
C VAL A 273 -27.22 6.77 -2.75
N GLY A 274 -27.68 6.03 -1.73
CA GLY A 274 -27.38 4.61 -1.55
C GLY A 274 -25.90 4.31 -1.34
N GLY A 275 -25.17 5.20 -0.68
CA GLY A 275 -23.72 5.04 -0.42
C GLY A 275 -22.80 5.48 -1.56
N LYS A 276 -23.32 5.92 -2.70
CA LYS A 276 -22.54 6.29 -3.90
C LYS A 276 -21.75 7.60 -3.78
N GLY A 277 -21.86 8.31 -2.67
CA GLY A 277 -21.09 9.52 -2.46
C GLY A 277 -21.86 10.64 -1.75
N THR A 278 -21.61 11.87 -2.15
CA THR A 278 -22.30 13.06 -1.63
C THR A 278 -23.49 13.42 -2.50
N LEU A 279 -24.47 14.09 -1.91
CA LEU A 279 -25.63 14.56 -2.68
C LEU A 279 -25.27 15.65 -3.71
N GLY A 280 -24.13 16.33 -3.55
CA GLY A 280 -23.64 17.39 -4.44
C GLY A 280 -24.49 18.69 -4.43
N ARG A 281 -25.52 18.76 -3.59
CA ARG A 281 -26.40 19.90 -3.39
C ARG A 281 -26.99 19.88 -1.98
N PRO A 282 -27.57 20.97 -1.49
CA PRO A 282 -28.32 20.97 -0.24
C PRO A 282 -29.56 20.04 -0.27
N ILE A 283 -29.93 19.51 0.91
CA ILE A 283 -31.13 18.72 1.08
C ILE A 283 -32.36 19.61 0.84
N LYS A 284 -33.29 19.15 0.00
CA LYS A 284 -34.55 19.88 -0.25
C LYS A 284 -35.54 19.66 0.90
N ARG A 285 -36.41 20.65 1.14
CA ARG A 285 -37.45 20.57 2.18
C ARG A 285 -38.36 19.38 1.99
N SER A 286 -38.68 18.99 0.75
CA SER A 286 -39.47 17.79 0.43
C SER A 286 -38.74 16.50 0.81
N GLU A 287 -37.43 16.45 0.76
CA GLU A 287 -36.61 15.26 1.10
C GLU A 287 -36.57 15.03 2.62
N ILE A 288 -36.67 16.10 3.43
CA ILE A 288 -36.73 16.00 4.90
C ILE A 288 -37.99 15.22 5.34
N THR A 289 -39.07 15.36 4.62
CA THR A 289 -40.36 14.71 4.94
C THR A 289 -40.63 13.45 4.14
N GLN A 290 -39.73 13.12 3.19
CA GLN A 290 -39.90 11.95 2.33
C GLN A 290 -39.71 10.64 3.13
N PRO A 291 -40.69 9.72 3.07
CA PRO A 291 -40.55 8.42 3.70
C PRO A 291 -39.40 7.61 3.10
N SER A 292 -38.45 7.21 3.95
CA SER A 292 -37.36 6.31 3.62
C SER A 292 -36.95 5.57 4.89
N PRO A 293 -36.52 4.29 4.80
CA PRO A 293 -36.02 3.55 5.96
C PRO A 293 -34.81 4.22 6.63
N TYR A 294 -34.07 5.03 5.89
CA TYR A 294 -32.89 5.78 6.42
C TYR A 294 -33.25 7.19 6.90
N ASN A 295 -34.43 7.74 6.57
CA ASN A 295 -34.75 9.12 6.95
C ASN A 295 -35.12 9.21 8.44
N THR A 296 -34.15 9.56 9.28
CA THR A 296 -34.34 9.70 10.74
C THR A 296 -35.17 10.91 11.18
N TYR A 297 -35.63 11.76 10.25
CA TYR A 297 -36.66 12.76 10.49
C TYR A 297 -38.08 12.18 10.49
N VAL A 298 -38.22 11.03 9.83
CA VAL A 298 -39.53 10.35 9.66
C VAL A 298 -39.64 9.11 10.54
N ILE A 299 -38.62 8.28 10.57
CA ILE A 299 -38.60 7.04 11.37
C ILE A 299 -38.24 7.32 12.84
N GLU A 300 -38.70 6.44 13.74
CA GLU A 300 -38.25 6.36 15.11
C GLU A 300 -37.06 5.40 15.24
N GLY A 301 -36.12 5.71 16.13
CA GLY A 301 -34.98 4.85 16.40
C GLY A 301 -33.87 4.93 15.35
N LEU A 302 -33.06 3.85 15.28
CA LEU A 302 -31.98 3.71 14.34
C LEU A 302 -32.47 3.33 12.93
N PRO A 303 -31.78 3.77 11.87
CA PRO A 303 -32.02 3.24 10.53
C PRO A 303 -31.65 1.74 10.47
N PRO A 304 -32.06 1.01 9.38
CA PRO A 304 -31.86 -0.44 9.28
C PRO A 304 -30.41 -0.89 9.22
N GLY A 305 -29.48 0.02 8.99
CA GLY A 305 -28.06 -0.27 8.94
C GLY A 305 -27.19 1.00 8.97
N PRO A 306 -25.86 0.83 9.00
CA PRO A 306 -24.93 1.95 8.98
C PRO A 306 -25.02 2.78 7.70
N ILE A 307 -24.61 4.05 7.79
CA ILE A 307 -24.59 5.00 6.67
C ILE A 307 -23.16 5.32 6.20
N ALA A 308 -22.16 4.76 6.87
CA ALA A 308 -20.73 4.85 6.56
C ALA A 308 -19.99 3.77 7.34
N ASN A 309 -18.69 3.65 7.08
CA ASN A 309 -17.77 2.87 7.91
C ASN A 309 -17.17 3.78 8.97
N PRO A 310 -17.57 3.62 10.25
CA PRO A 310 -17.06 4.46 11.33
C PRO A 310 -15.64 4.05 11.73
N GLY A 311 -14.85 5.03 12.19
CA GLY A 311 -13.57 4.76 12.83
C GLY A 311 -13.72 4.20 14.25
N ARG A 312 -12.62 3.70 14.80
CA ARG A 312 -12.57 3.18 16.18
C ARG A 312 -13.10 4.18 17.20
N ALA A 313 -12.72 5.45 17.06
CA ALA A 313 -13.12 6.48 18.01
C ALA A 313 -14.64 6.74 18.04
N SER A 314 -15.32 6.65 16.91
CA SER A 314 -16.79 6.76 16.86
C SER A 314 -17.50 5.53 17.42
N LEU A 315 -16.92 4.33 17.22
CA LEU A 315 -17.40 3.10 17.86
C LEU A 315 -17.28 3.18 19.39
N GLU A 316 -16.14 3.66 19.91
CA GLU A 316 -15.90 3.85 21.35
C GLU A 316 -16.82 4.92 21.94
N ALA A 317 -17.03 6.03 21.23
CA ALA A 317 -17.95 7.08 21.65
C ALA A 317 -19.40 6.61 21.71
N ALA A 318 -19.85 5.85 20.72
CA ALA A 318 -21.18 5.25 20.70
C ALA A 318 -21.38 4.19 21.80
N ALA A 319 -20.33 3.41 22.11
CA ALA A 319 -20.35 2.40 23.16
C ALA A 319 -20.29 3.03 24.57
N ASN A 320 -19.60 4.15 24.72
CA ASN A 320 -19.40 4.84 26.01
C ASN A 320 -19.64 6.34 25.86
N PRO A 321 -20.89 6.75 25.62
CA PRO A 321 -21.25 8.16 25.45
C PRO A 321 -21.02 8.97 26.74
N ALA A 322 -20.82 10.26 26.59
CA ALA A 322 -20.71 11.17 27.73
C ALA A 322 -21.98 11.14 28.60
N ARG A 323 -21.82 11.32 29.89
CA ARG A 323 -22.95 11.34 30.84
C ARG A 323 -23.58 12.75 30.89
N THR A 324 -24.39 13.07 29.91
CA THR A 324 -25.12 14.34 29.81
C THR A 324 -26.60 14.12 29.64
N ARG A 325 -27.39 15.21 29.77
CA ARG A 325 -28.81 15.23 29.44
C ARG A 325 -29.11 15.93 28.12
N ASP A 326 -28.04 16.29 27.37
CA ASP A 326 -28.19 17.01 26.11
C ASP A 326 -29.09 16.23 25.12
N LEU A 327 -30.01 16.94 24.49
CA LEU A 327 -30.93 16.42 23.48
C LEU A 327 -30.72 17.08 22.12
N PHE A 328 -30.03 18.24 22.10
CA PHE A 328 -29.82 19.05 20.90
C PHE A 328 -28.38 19.52 20.83
N PHE A 329 -27.90 19.68 19.63
CA PHE A 329 -26.66 20.40 19.34
C PHE A 329 -26.83 21.21 18.06
N VAL A 330 -26.05 22.28 17.94
CA VAL A 330 -26.00 23.16 16.77
C VAL A 330 -24.60 23.73 16.65
N ALA A 331 -24.11 23.97 15.43
CA ALA A 331 -22.80 24.56 15.20
C ALA A 331 -22.68 25.92 15.94
N ASP A 332 -21.50 26.19 16.49
CA ASP A 332 -21.21 27.43 17.23
C ASP A 332 -20.58 28.51 16.37
N GLY A 333 -20.35 28.19 15.07
CA GLY A 333 -19.65 29.12 14.14
C GLY A 333 -18.13 29.09 14.23
N SER A 334 -17.54 28.35 15.18
CA SER A 334 -16.08 28.18 15.35
C SER A 334 -15.57 26.82 14.88
N GLY A 335 -16.44 26.00 14.29
CA GLY A 335 -16.17 24.61 13.91
C GLY A 335 -16.49 23.58 14.99
N GLY A 336 -17.10 24.03 16.11
CA GLY A 336 -17.62 23.19 17.19
C GLY A 336 -19.14 23.24 17.29
N HIS A 337 -19.67 22.66 18.39
CA HIS A 337 -21.09 22.61 18.66
C HIS A 337 -21.44 23.11 20.05
N VAL A 338 -22.58 23.82 20.15
CA VAL A 338 -23.25 24.11 21.42
C VAL A 338 -24.31 23.06 21.69
N PHE A 339 -24.21 22.42 22.83
CA PHE A 339 -25.13 21.36 23.28
C PHE A 339 -26.14 21.91 24.27
N THR A 340 -27.38 21.42 24.21
CA THR A 340 -28.48 21.88 25.09
C THR A 340 -29.44 20.72 25.44
N GLU A 341 -30.07 20.86 26.64
CA GLU A 341 -31.05 19.90 27.12
C GLU A 341 -32.46 20.21 26.61
N THR A 342 -32.78 21.51 26.36
CA THR A 342 -34.14 21.93 26.01
C THR A 342 -34.21 22.54 24.62
N TYR A 343 -35.39 22.39 24.00
CA TYR A 343 -35.67 22.94 22.68
C TYR A 343 -35.58 24.48 22.65
N ASP A 344 -36.02 25.14 23.69
CA ASP A 344 -35.98 26.62 23.77
C ASP A 344 -34.53 27.16 23.76
N GLN A 345 -33.63 26.49 24.49
CA GLN A 345 -32.21 26.83 24.46
C GLN A 345 -31.61 26.56 23.06
N HIS A 346 -31.98 25.42 22.44
CA HIS A 346 -31.56 25.11 21.09
C HIS A 346 -31.99 26.19 20.09
N GLN A 347 -33.28 26.60 20.10
CA GLN A 347 -33.78 27.66 19.21
C GLN A 347 -33.01 28.96 19.36
N LYS A 348 -32.67 29.37 20.60
CA LYS A 348 -31.86 30.54 20.86
C LYS A 348 -30.46 30.45 20.23
N ASN A 349 -29.84 29.28 20.30
CA ASN A 349 -28.53 29.07 19.71
C ASN A 349 -28.60 28.99 18.17
N VAL A 350 -29.64 28.40 17.60
CA VAL A 350 -29.90 28.46 16.15
C VAL A 350 -30.09 29.89 15.67
N ALA A 351 -30.81 30.71 16.42
CA ALA A 351 -31.00 32.12 16.08
C ALA A 351 -29.68 32.89 16.11
N LYS A 352 -28.81 32.62 17.10
CA LYS A 352 -27.46 33.21 17.17
C LYS A 352 -26.59 32.81 15.98
N LEU A 353 -26.57 31.53 15.63
CA LEU A 353 -25.82 31.04 14.46
C LEU A 353 -26.26 31.75 13.19
N ARG A 354 -27.57 31.78 12.92
CA ARG A 354 -28.12 32.50 11.75
C ARG A 354 -27.80 33.98 11.71
N ALA A 355 -27.74 34.63 12.88
CA ALA A 355 -27.34 36.04 12.96
C ALA A 355 -25.85 36.22 12.59
N MET A 356 -24.97 35.33 13.08
CA MET A 356 -23.54 35.31 12.73
C MET A 356 -23.32 35.05 11.25
N GLU A 357 -24.02 34.05 10.67
CA GLU A 357 -23.94 33.75 9.24
C GLU A 357 -24.37 34.95 8.36
N LYS A 358 -25.43 35.63 8.72
CA LYS A 358 -25.86 36.87 8.03
C LYS A 358 -24.83 37.99 8.15
N GLN A 359 -24.20 38.13 9.31
CA GLN A 359 -23.15 39.13 9.51
C GLN A 359 -21.94 38.84 8.64
N ILE A 360 -21.50 37.61 8.60
CA ILE A 360 -20.38 37.13 7.72
C ILE A 360 -20.73 37.38 6.25
N GLN A 361 -21.95 37.09 5.81
CA GLN A 361 -22.38 37.34 4.43
C GLN A 361 -22.40 38.84 4.10
N ASN A 362 -22.77 39.70 5.06
CA ASN A 362 -22.79 41.15 4.87
C ASN A 362 -21.37 41.76 4.91
N ASP A 363 -20.43 41.13 5.63
CA ASP A 363 -19.02 41.56 5.72
C ASP A 363 -18.14 41.04 4.57
N THR A 364 -18.61 40.04 3.79
CA THR A 364 -17.98 39.67 2.55
C THR A 364 -18.32 40.72 1.49
N VAL A 365 -17.51 41.77 1.44
CA VAL A 365 -17.48 42.70 0.31
C VAL A 365 -17.03 41.88 -0.90
N GLU A 366 -17.88 41.76 -1.95
CA GLU A 366 -17.38 41.38 -3.25
C GLU A 366 -16.19 42.26 -3.57
N PRO A 367 -15.02 41.73 -4.00
CA PRO A 367 -13.93 42.57 -4.44
C PRO A 367 -14.52 43.48 -5.51
N ALA A 368 -14.51 44.79 -5.23
CA ALA A 368 -14.95 45.79 -6.19
C ALA A 368 -14.17 45.48 -7.49
N ASP A 369 -14.91 45.31 -8.59
CA ASP A 369 -14.30 45.22 -9.91
C ASP A 369 -13.32 46.39 -10.01
N ASP A 370 -12.02 46.07 -10.07
CA ASP A 370 -10.99 47.07 -10.31
C ASP A 370 -11.41 47.84 -11.57
N PRO A 371 -11.51 49.15 -11.52
CA PRO A 371 -11.84 49.92 -12.73
C PRO A 371 -10.79 49.61 -13.81
N PRO A 372 -11.20 49.43 -15.04
CA PRO A 372 -10.29 49.11 -16.12
C PRO A 372 -9.14 50.10 -16.15
N PRO A 373 -7.88 49.68 -16.32
CA PRO A 373 -6.74 50.61 -16.34
C PRO A 373 -6.98 51.71 -17.40
N PRO A 374 -6.62 52.97 -17.08
CA PRO A 374 -6.82 54.07 -18.03
C PRO A 374 -6.08 53.75 -19.33
N PRO A 375 -6.66 54.13 -20.51
CA PRO A 375 -6.05 53.86 -21.80
C PRO A 375 -4.66 54.51 -21.85
N ALA A 376 -3.65 53.71 -22.18
CA ALA A 376 -2.27 54.15 -22.34
C ALA A 376 -2.21 55.34 -23.34
N ALA A 377 -1.74 56.49 -22.88
CA ALA A 377 -1.51 57.68 -23.71
C ALA A 377 -0.55 57.28 -24.86
N ALA A 378 -1.03 57.52 -26.07
CA ALA A 378 -0.25 57.38 -27.28
C ALA A 378 0.93 58.35 -27.29
N THR A 379 2.15 57.85 -27.15
CA THR A 379 3.37 58.56 -27.55
C THR A 379 3.74 58.12 -28.94
N ALA A 380 3.78 59.10 -29.84
CA ALA A 380 4.13 58.97 -31.23
C ALA A 380 5.61 58.68 -31.46
N PRO A 381 6.03 58.25 -32.68
CA PRO A 381 7.19 57.45 -32.94
C PRO A 381 8.45 58.22 -33.30
N ALA A 382 9.62 57.66 -33.00
CA ALA A 382 10.88 58.04 -33.62
C ALA A 382 11.58 56.77 -34.14
N ASP A 383 11.51 56.65 -35.41
CA ASP A 383 12.47 56.40 -36.48
C ASP A 383 13.53 55.26 -36.41
N ALA A 384 13.64 54.60 -37.59
CA ALA A 384 14.75 53.85 -38.19
C ALA A 384 14.85 52.34 -37.99
N SER A 385 14.33 51.70 -39.01
CA SER A 385 14.63 50.45 -39.75
C SER A 385 16.14 50.07 -39.88
N PRO A 386 16.55 48.86 -40.47
CA PRO A 386 15.76 47.72 -40.94
C PRO A 386 16.36 46.28 -40.70
N ALA A 387 15.52 45.30 -41.02
CA ALA A 387 15.81 43.99 -41.62
C ALA A 387 16.30 42.80 -40.77
N ALA A 388 15.43 41.77 -40.67
CA ALA A 388 15.61 40.45 -41.36
C ALA A 388 14.43 39.50 -41.01
N THR A 389 13.68 39.25 -42.02
CA THR A 389 12.95 38.04 -42.52
C THR A 389 12.84 36.78 -41.68
N THR A 390 11.57 36.45 -41.32
CA THR A 390 10.73 35.25 -41.55
C THR A 390 11.18 33.83 -41.08
N PRO A 391 10.30 32.84 -40.89
CA PRO A 391 8.82 32.80 -41.01
C PRO A 391 8.07 32.07 -39.88
N THR A 392 6.79 32.31 -39.80
CA THR A 392 5.72 31.63 -39.04
C THR A 392 5.49 30.19 -39.54
N PRO A 393 5.09 29.27 -38.70
CA PRO A 393 4.23 28.19 -39.15
C PRO A 393 2.82 28.23 -38.51
N ALA A 394 1.91 27.83 -39.39
CA ALA A 394 0.47 27.90 -39.34
C ALA A 394 -0.22 27.05 -38.27
N LYS A 395 -1.40 27.56 -37.86
CA LYS A 395 -2.45 26.95 -37.05
C LYS A 395 -3.19 25.87 -37.88
N PRO A 396 -3.48 24.67 -37.39
CA PRO A 396 -4.42 23.76 -38.03
C PRO A 396 -5.87 24.03 -37.58
N ALA A 397 -6.75 24.00 -38.59
CA ALA A 397 -8.17 24.25 -38.52
C ALA A 397 -8.97 23.08 -37.91
N ALA A 398 -10.12 23.42 -37.31
CA ALA A 398 -11.15 22.50 -36.84
C ALA A 398 -11.90 21.80 -38.00
N PRO A 399 -12.37 20.55 -37.84
CA PRO A 399 -13.24 19.92 -38.83
C PRO A 399 -14.72 20.18 -38.54
N LYS A 400 -15.43 20.49 -39.63
CA LYS A 400 -16.85 20.78 -39.71
C LYS A 400 -17.73 19.54 -39.47
N LYS A 401 -18.87 19.77 -38.83
CA LYS A 401 -20.05 18.89 -38.78
C LYS A 401 -20.53 18.53 -40.20
N ARG A 402 -20.86 17.26 -40.39
CA ARG A 402 -21.70 16.81 -41.49
C ARG A 402 -22.91 16.09 -40.96
N VAL A 403 -24.08 16.60 -41.27
CA VAL A 403 -25.43 16.10 -41.04
C VAL A 403 -25.88 15.29 -42.26
N ARG A 404 -26.78 14.33 -42.02
CA ARG A 404 -27.66 13.54 -42.90
C ARG A 404 -27.32 12.06 -42.93
N GLY A 405 -28.29 11.20 -42.85
CA GLY A 405 -29.73 11.26 -42.97
C GLY A 405 -30.37 9.92 -42.57
N ALA A 406 -31.65 10.04 -42.38
CA ALA A 406 -32.60 9.02 -41.98
C ALA A 406 -32.89 7.97 -43.07
N VAL A 407 -33.47 6.86 -42.67
CA VAL A 407 -34.42 5.93 -43.28
C VAL A 407 -34.17 4.57 -42.63
N GLY A 408 -35.02 3.79 -42.03
CA GLY A 408 -36.45 3.71 -41.98
C GLY A 408 -36.83 2.26 -41.69
N ARG A 409 -37.80 2.10 -40.83
CA ARG A 409 -38.86 1.09 -40.81
C ARG A 409 -38.65 -0.40 -40.53
N GLN A 410 -39.47 -0.83 -39.55
CA GLN A 410 -40.29 -2.04 -39.45
C GLN A 410 -39.59 -3.31 -38.96
N GLY A 411 -40.14 -4.10 -38.08
CA GLY A 411 -41.43 -4.22 -37.49
C GLY A 411 -41.51 -5.46 -36.60
N ALA A 412 -42.52 -5.45 -35.78
CA ALA A 412 -43.31 -6.59 -35.26
C ALA A 412 -42.59 -7.63 -34.39
N SER A 413 -42.96 -7.83 -33.16
CA SER A 413 -44.19 -8.35 -32.59
C SER A 413 -43.97 -9.70 -31.90
N GLN A 414 -44.62 -9.77 -30.75
CA GLN A 414 -45.12 -10.98 -30.01
C GLN A 414 -44.12 -11.67 -29.09
N SER A 415 -44.38 -11.60 -27.85
CA SER A 415 -45.36 -12.20 -26.97
C SER A 415 -44.82 -13.36 -26.13
N GLU A 416 -45.15 -13.20 -24.83
CA GLU A 416 -45.64 -14.28 -23.94
C GLU A 416 -44.61 -15.32 -23.51
N THR A 417 -44.35 -15.58 -22.25
CA THR A 417 -45.18 -16.06 -21.15
C THR A 417 -44.30 -16.26 -19.91
N ALA A 418 -44.76 -15.83 -18.75
CA ALA A 418 -44.47 -16.47 -17.45
C ALA A 418 -45.48 -17.61 -17.27
N PRO A 419 -45.46 -18.50 -16.29
CA PRO A 419 -44.83 -18.67 -14.99
C PRO A 419 -44.34 -20.15 -14.76
N PRO A 420 -44.34 -20.79 -13.55
CA PRO A 420 -44.80 -20.44 -12.21
C PRO A 420 -43.83 -20.81 -11.04
N VAL A 421 -44.21 -20.28 -9.88
CA VAL A 421 -43.92 -20.68 -8.50
C VAL A 421 -43.96 -22.20 -8.24
N VAL A 422 -43.02 -22.74 -7.44
CA VAL A 422 -43.29 -23.79 -6.44
C VAL A 422 -42.41 -23.57 -5.20
N GLN A 423 -43.13 -23.55 -4.07
CA GLN A 423 -42.66 -23.64 -2.69
C GLN A 423 -41.94 -24.96 -2.40
N ARG A 424 -40.86 -24.92 -1.62
CA ARG A 424 -40.77 -25.66 -0.35
C ARG A 424 -39.67 -25.08 0.47
#